data_69b3f55b815055b91e6dc65f33459c9f
#
_entry.id   69b3f55b815055b91e6dc65f33459c9f
#
_cell.length_a   1.000
_cell.length_b   1.000
_cell.length_c   1.000
_cell.angle_alpha   90.00
_cell.angle_beta   90.00
_cell.angle_gamma   90.00
#
_symmetry.space_group_name_H-M   'P 1'
#
loop_
_entity.id
_entity.type
_entity.pdbx_description
1 polymer ?
#
loop_
_entity_poly.entity_id
_entity_poly.type
_entity_poly.pdbx_seq_one_letter_code
_entity_poly.pdbx_strand_id
1 'polypeptide(L)'
;SNFKLNVMKKLIFTLATIATLAVLPSCEKFLSVDPPYAQDAENFFQTPEDYERALVGAYDLLQSSFLTLWIGEIASDNAIAGGESVNDSKGLHDIDNMTHGGVNVELRNVLRWNYTGITRANYILEHKDNIDFPRKAHILAEAKFLRAYYYFELVKYFGDVPLIIDKRIGIEEARTIPRSPKAEVYAQIEADLVAAAIGGALRADSVI
;
A
#
# COMPACT_ATOMS: atom_id res chain seq x y z
N SER A 1 71.58 -22.79 -16.79
CA SER A 1 70.46 -23.28 -17.67
C SER A 1 69.17 -23.61 -16.91
N ASN A 2 69.29 -24.25 -15.73
CA ASN A 2 68.10 -24.71 -14.95
C ASN A 2 67.30 -23.59 -14.32
N PHE A 3 67.90 -22.42 -14.03
CA PHE A 3 67.21 -21.26 -13.43
C PHE A 3 66.17 -20.66 -14.40
N LYS A 4 66.55 -20.46 -15.67
CA LYS A 4 65.65 -19.95 -16.71
C LYS A 4 64.47 -20.87 -16.96
N LEU A 5 64.71 -22.20 -16.94
CA LEU A 5 63.67 -23.21 -17.12
C LEU A 5 62.64 -23.22 -15.99
N ASN A 6 63.07 -23.03 -14.74
CA ASN A 6 62.20 -22.94 -13.56
C ASN A 6 61.36 -21.68 -13.54
N VAL A 7 61.93 -20.53 -13.93
CA VAL A 7 61.20 -19.28 -14.05
C VAL A 7 60.10 -19.35 -15.13
N MET A 8 60.45 -19.97 -16.28
CA MET A 8 59.50 -20.13 -17.37
C MET A 8 58.36 -21.08 -17.01
N LYS A 9 58.64 -22.18 -16.29
CA LYS A 9 57.57 -23.09 -15.79
C LYS A 9 56.66 -22.38 -14.79
N LYS A 10 57.16 -21.57 -13.88
CA LYS A 10 56.34 -20.79 -12.96
C LYS A 10 55.47 -19.77 -13.68
N LEU A 11 56.02 -19.10 -14.69
CA LEU A 11 55.26 -18.12 -15.49
C LEU A 11 54.12 -18.76 -16.26
N ILE A 12 54.36 -19.92 -16.89
CA ILE A 12 53.32 -20.68 -17.61
C ILE A 12 52.23 -21.16 -16.65
N PHE A 13 52.59 -21.65 -15.46
CA PHE A 13 51.65 -22.10 -14.45
C PHE A 13 50.78 -20.94 -13.94
N THR A 14 51.36 -19.79 -13.71
CA THR A 14 50.62 -18.58 -13.27
C THR A 14 49.67 -18.07 -14.36
N LEU A 15 50.12 -18.04 -15.62
CA LEU A 15 49.26 -17.69 -16.76
C LEU A 15 48.12 -18.68 -16.94
N ALA A 16 48.38 -19.98 -16.82
CA ALA A 16 47.32 -21.02 -16.91
C ALA A 16 46.29 -20.88 -15.79
N THR A 17 46.73 -20.54 -14.55
CA THR A 17 45.81 -20.33 -13.41
C THR A 17 44.93 -19.10 -13.62
N ILE A 18 45.49 -18.00 -14.12
CA ILE A 18 44.75 -16.78 -14.43
C ILE A 18 43.75 -17.01 -15.57
N ALA A 19 44.13 -17.75 -16.61
CA ALA A 19 43.23 -18.10 -17.72
C ALA A 19 42.08 -18.98 -17.26
N THR A 20 42.30 -19.90 -16.31
CA THR A 20 41.24 -20.79 -15.76
C THR A 20 40.26 -20.00 -14.90
N LEU A 21 40.69 -19.00 -14.15
CA LEU A 21 39.79 -18.10 -13.36
C LEU A 21 38.95 -17.15 -14.24
N ALA A 22 39.49 -16.79 -15.43
CA ALA A 22 38.79 -15.89 -16.35
C ALA A 22 37.66 -16.59 -17.14
N VAL A 23 37.58 -17.93 -17.13
CA VAL A 23 36.59 -18.74 -17.88
C VAL A 23 35.43 -19.23 -16.99
N LEU A 24 35.39 -18.78 -15.71
CA LEU A 24 34.21 -19.07 -14.89
C LEU A 24 33.03 -18.22 -15.43
N PRO A 25 32.09 -18.80 -16.18
CA PRO A 25 30.92 -18.06 -16.60
C PRO A 25 30.17 -17.68 -15.32
N SER A 26 30.06 -16.41 -15.07
CA SER A 26 29.16 -15.88 -14.06
C SER A 26 27.75 -16.28 -14.49
N CYS A 27 27.19 -17.29 -13.85
CA CYS A 27 25.81 -17.72 -14.09
C CYS A 27 24.85 -16.75 -13.41
N GLU A 28 24.81 -15.48 -13.85
CA GLU A 28 23.82 -14.50 -13.40
C GLU A 28 22.40 -15.00 -13.67
N LYS A 29 22.18 -15.66 -14.81
CA LYS A 29 20.87 -16.26 -15.16
C LYS A 29 20.47 -17.46 -14.32
N PHE A 30 21.40 -18.12 -13.63
CA PHE A 30 21.06 -19.25 -12.76
C PHE A 30 20.56 -18.82 -11.38
N LEU A 31 20.92 -17.60 -10.97
CA LEU A 31 20.48 -17.00 -9.69
C LEU A 31 19.24 -16.10 -9.83
N SER A 32 18.92 -15.64 -11.03
CA SER A 32 17.69 -14.92 -11.33
C SER A 32 16.59 -15.95 -11.64
N VAL A 33 16.03 -16.56 -10.62
CA VAL A 33 14.75 -17.26 -10.73
C VAL A 33 13.68 -16.18 -10.65
N ASP A 34 13.09 -15.81 -11.78
CA ASP A 34 11.85 -15.04 -11.77
C ASP A 34 10.81 -15.89 -11.01
N PRO A 35 10.32 -15.43 -9.84
CA PRO A 35 9.34 -16.21 -9.10
C PRO A 35 8.12 -16.40 -10.00
N PRO A 36 7.67 -17.61 -10.31
CA PRO A 36 6.57 -17.86 -11.26
C PRO A 36 5.23 -17.25 -10.83
N TYR A 37 5.17 -16.66 -9.63
CA TYR A 37 3.99 -16.02 -9.04
C TYR A 37 4.23 -14.57 -8.59
N ALA A 38 5.42 -14.01 -8.73
CA ALA A 38 5.67 -12.60 -8.50
C ALA A 38 5.34 -11.84 -9.79
N GLN A 39 4.15 -11.29 -9.86
CA GLN A 39 3.91 -10.22 -10.83
C GLN A 39 4.80 -9.05 -10.43
N ASP A 40 5.75 -8.73 -11.29
CA ASP A 40 6.59 -7.57 -11.15
C ASP A 40 5.69 -6.32 -11.14
N ALA A 41 5.89 -5.44 -10.17
CA ALA A 41 5.09 -4.22 -10.03
C ALA A 41 5.13 -3.35 -11.30
N GLU A 42 6.20 -3.45 -12.10
CA GLU A 42 6.37 -2.74 -13.37
C GLU A 42 5.50 -3.31 -14.49
N ASN A 43 5.17 -4.61 -14.42
CA ASN A 43 4.38 -5.33 -15.43
C ASN A 43 2.94 -5.62 -14.96
N PHE A 44 2.51 -5.05 -13.84
CA PHE A 44 1.14 -5.11 -13.38
C PHE A 44 0.29 -4.09 -14.20
N PHE A 45 -1.01 -4.28 -14.27
CA PHE A 45 -1.95 -3.47 -15.08
C PHE A 45 -1.77 -3.61 -16.60
N GLN A 46 -1.51 -4.82 -17.06
CA GLN A 46 -1.46 -5.17 -18.50
C GLN A 46 -2.75 -5.82 -18.99
N THR A 47 -3.59 -6.34 -18.10
CA THR A 47 -4.85 -7.03 -18.41
C THR A 47 -6.01 -6.47 -17.59
N PRO A 48 -7.27 -6.61 -18.05
CA PRO A 48 -8.45 -6.26 -17.26
C PRO A 48 -8.49 -6.95 -15.89
N GLU A 49 -8.04 -8.20 -15.82
CA GLU A 49 -7.97 -9.00 -14.61
C GLU A 49 -7.01 -8.43 -13.58
N ASP A 50 -5.98 -7.70 -14.00
CA ASP A 50 -5.04 -7.02 -13.10
C ASP A 50 -5.75 -5.89 -12.36
N TYR A 51 -6.58 -5.12 -13.08
CA TYR A 51 -7.39 -4.06 -12.46
C TYR A 51 -8.42 -4.60 -11.49
N GLU A 52 -9.09 -5.72 -11.84
CA GLU A 52 -10.04 -6.39 -10.93
C GLU A 52 -9.32 -6.89 -9.67
N ARG A 53 -8.15 -7.51 -9.79
CA ARG A 53 -7.34 -7.96 -8.64
C ARG A 53 -6.88 -6.79 -7.77
N ALA A 54 -6.44 -5.70 -8.39
CA ALA A 54 -6.06 -4.49 -7.66
C ALA A 54 -7.25 -3.90 -6.89
N LEU A 55 -8.43 -3.87 -7.51
CA LEU A 55 -9.64 -3.40 -6.89
C LEU A 55 -10.07 -4.28 -5.70
N VAL A 56 -10.04 -5.60 -5.84
CA VAL A 56 -10.26 -6.53 -4.72
C VAL A 56 -9.27 -6.26 -3.58
N GLY A 57 -7.99 -6.02 -3.93
CA GLY A 57 -6.99 -5.64 -2.95
C GLY A 57 -7.28 -4.30 -2.25
N ALA A 58 -7.92 -3.35 -2.92
CA ALA A 58 -8.35 -2.09 -2.30
C ALA A 58 -9.57 -2.31 -1.38
N TYR A 59 -10.51 -3.16 -1.77
CA TYR A 59 -11.66 -3.55 -0.93
C TYR A 59 -11.27 -4.32 0.34
N ASP A 60 -10.19 -5.11 0.30
CA ASP A 60 -9.72 -5.91 1.42
C ASP A 60 -9.55 -5.10 2.72
N LEU A 61 -9.14 -3.84 2.61
CA LEU A 61 -8.96 -2.96 3.77
C LEU A 61 -10.27 -2.57 4.48
N LEU A 62 -11.44 -2.77 3.87
CA LEU A 62 -12.73 -2.56 4.53
C LEU A 62 -12.95 -3.54 5.69
N GLN A 63 -12.25 -4.67 5.71
CA GLN A 63 -12.27 -5.60 6.85
C GLN A 63 -11.78 -4.96 8.15
N SER A 64 -11.02 -3.87 8.07
CA SER A 64 -10.57 -3.11 9.25
C SER A 64 -11.66 -2.21 9.86
N SER A 65 -12.83 -2.09 9.25
CA SER A 65 -13.94 -1.23 9.71
C SER A 65 -14.45 -1.60 11.12
N PHE A 66 -14.28 -2.86 11.56
CA PHE A 66 -14.60 -3.28 12.94
C PHE A 66 -13.87 -2.45 13.99
N LEU A 67 -12.63 -2.02 13.73
CA LEU A 67 -11.87 -1.17 14.65
C LEU A 67 -12.53 0.21 14.81
N THR A 68 -13.04 0.78 13.73
CA THR A 68 -13.82 2.03 13.77
C THR A 68 -15.06 1.88 14.65
N LEU A 69 -15.78 0.76 14.53
CA LEU A 69 -16.92 0.47 15.38
C LEU A 69 -16.51 0.37 16.86
N TRP A 70 -15.50 -0.42 17.18
CA TRP A 70 -15.04 -0.57 18.56
C TRP A 70 -14.58 0.74 19.18
N ILE A 71 -13.77 1.52 18.47
CA ILE A 71 -13.30 2.82 18.96
C ILE A 71 -14.49 3.78 19.16
N GLY A 72 -15.44 3.80 18.24
CA GLY A 72 -16.63 4.66 18.35
C GLY A 72 -17.50 4.30 19.55
N GLU A 73 -17.72 3.01 19.81
CA GLU A 73 -18.52 2.53 20.93
C GLU A 73 -17.86 2.83 22.29
N ILE A 74 -16.55 2.55 22.43
CA ILE A 74 -15.83 2.75 23.71
C ILE A 74 -15.46 4.22 23.97
N ALA A 75 -15.41 5.06 22.92
CA ALA A 75 -15.21 6.51 23.07
C ALA A 75 -16.53 7.25 23.37
N SER A 76 -17.63 6.52 23.48
CA SER A 76 -18.96 7.02 23.82
C SER A 76 -19.46 6.36 25.12
N ASP A 77 -20.65 6.75 25.56
CA ASP A 77 -21.31 6.15 26.72
C ASP A 77 -21.94 4.77 26.44
N ASN A 78 -21.78 4.23 25.21
CA ASN A 78 -22.45 2.99 24.80
C ASN A 78 -21.77 1.72 25.33
N ALA A 79 -20.43 1.74 25.44
CA ALA A 79 -19.64 0.60 25.89
C ALA A 79 -18.41 1.05 26.67
N ILE A 80 -17.80 0.09 27.36
CA ILE A 80 -16.52 0.28 28.05
C ILE A 80 -15.50 -0.73 27.53
N ALA A 81 -14.23 -0.38 27.53
CA ALA A 81 -13.17 -1.33 27.23
C ALA A 81 -13.10 -2.40 28.33
N GLY A 82 -13.34 -3.66 27.95
CA GLY A 82 -13.26 -4.81 28.85
C GLY A 82 -11.90 -5.51 28.78
N GLY A 83 -11.76 -6.60 29.57
CA GLY A 83 -10.56 -7.44 29.61
C GLY A 83 -10.37 -8.06 30.99
N GLU A 84 -9.37 -8.95 31.11
CA GLU A 84 -9.02 -9.59 32.38
C GLU A 84 -8.32 -8.62 33.36
N SER A 85 -7.70 -7.55 32.83
CA SER A 85 -7.02 -6.53 33.62
C SER A 85 -6.94 -5.20 32.86
N VAL A 86 -6.61 -4.11 33.56
CA VAL A 86 -6.37 -2.78 32.98
C VAL A 86 -5.19 -2.72 31.99
N ASN A 87 -4.37 -3.75 31.94
CA ASN A 87 -3.27 -3.87 30.99
C ASN A 87 -3.66 -4.65 29.73
N ASP A 88 -4.80 -5.31 29.75
CA ASP A 88 -5.34 -6.01 28.60
C ASP A 88 -5.89 -4.99 27.60
N SER A 89 -5.43 -5.04 26.36
CA SER A 89 -5.81 -4.05 25.32
C SER A 89 -5.68 -2.58 25.76
N LYS A 90 -4.54 -2.24 26.39
CA LYS A 90 -4.30 -0.89 26.93
C LYS A 90 -4.66 0.25 25.99
N GLY A 91 -4.45 0.09 24.69
CA GLY A 91 -4.82 1.11 23.69
C GLY A 91 -6.31 1.43 23.69
N LEU A 92 -7.17 0.43 23.86
CA LEU A 92 -8.62 0.60 23.96
C LEU A 92 -9.01 1.25 25.30
N HIS A 93 -8.43 0.82 26.42
CA HIS A 93 -8.65 1.46 27.73
C HIS A 93 -8.24 2.94 27.74
N ASP A 94 -7.12 3.28 27.08
CA ASP A 94 -6.70 4.69 26.98
C ASP A 94 -7.69 5.52 26.15
N ILE A 95 -8.35 4.94 25.15
CA ILE A 95 -9.39 5.62 24.35
C ILE A 95 -10.65 5.79 25.21
N ASP A 96 -11.13 4.73 25.85
CA ASP A 96 -12.29 4.73 26.75
C ASP A 96 -12.17 5.81 27.82
N ASN A 97 -11.03 5.87 28.49
CA ASN A 97 -10.76 6.87 29.53
C ASN A 97 -10.33 8.25 29.02
N MET A 98 -10.32 8.49 27.71
CA MET A 98 -9.85 9.74 27.07
C MET A 98 -8.41 10.13 27.46
N THR A 99 -7.57 9.13 27.79
CA THR A 99 -6.16 9.31 28.20
C THR A 99 -5.17 8.96 27.08
N HIS A 100 -5.67 8.65 25.88
CA HIS A 100 -4.86 8.29 24.75
C HIS A 100 -3.95 9.43 24.28
N GLY A 101 -2.73 9.09 23.88
CA GLY A 101 -1.75 10.02 23.30
C GLY A 101 -1.40 9.68 21.86
N GLY A 102 -0.48 10.43 21.27
CA GLY A 102 -0.05 10.26 19.87
C GLY A 102 0.64 8.93 19.53
N VAL A 103 0.93 8.09 20.53
CA VAL A 103 1.51 6.75 20.36
C VAL A 103 0.51 5.61 20.54
N ASN A 104 -0.79 5.92 20.67
CA ASN A 104 -1.83 4.91 20.84
C ASN A 104 -1.84 3.93 19.64
N VAL A 105 -1.78 2.62 19.93
CA VAL A 105 -1.63 1.58 18.91
C VAL A 105 -2.88 1.45 18.03
N GLU A 106 -4.08 1.65 18.59
CA GLU A 106 -5.34 1.50 17.87
C GLU A 106 -5.54 2.68 16.90
N LEU A 107 -5.28 3.90 17.34
CA LEU A 107 -5.31 5.07 16.46
C LEU A 107 -4.26 4.99 15.35
N ARG A 108 -3.06 4.46 15.67
CA ARG A 108 -2.05 4.18 14.65
C ARG A 108 -2.51 3.13 13.63
N ASN A 109 -3.26 2.12 14.07
CA ASN A 109 -3.82 1.10 13.18
C ASN A 109 -4.88 1.72 12.24
N VAL A 110 -5.78 2.57 12.76
CA VAL A 110 -6.74 3.33 11.94
C VAL A 110 -6.00 4.12 10.86
N LEU A 111 -4.97 4.88 11.26
CA LEU A 111 -4.16 5.67 10.31
C LEU A 111 -3.54 4.77 9.23
N ARG A 112 -2.85 3.72 9.65
CA ARG A 112 -2.13 2.81 8.75
C ARG A 112 -3.05 2.12 7.75
N TRP A 113 -4.17 1.56 8.20
CA TRP A 113 -5.06 0.79 7.34
C TRP A 113 -5.74 1.69 6.30
N ASN A 114 -6.22 2.86 6.71
CA ASN A 114 -6.85 3.78 5.79
C ASN A 114 -5.86 4.33 4.75
N TYR A 115 -4.64 4.71 5.14
CA TYR A 115 -3.61 5.10 4.16
C TYR A 115 -3.16 3.95 3.26
N THR A 116 -3.17 2.72 3.75
CA THR A 116 -2.93 1.54 2.89
C THR A 116 -4.04 1.41 1.85
N GLY A 117 -5.31 1.60 2.23
CA GLY A 117 -6.45 1.62 1.31
C GLY A 117 -6.34 2.73 0.27
N ILE A 118 -6.00 3.95 0.69
CA ILE A 118 -5.75 5.08 -0.22
C ILE A 118 -4.62 4.75 -1.21
N THR A 119 -3.52 4.18 -0.74
CA THR A 119 -2.39 3.79 -1.59
C THR A 119 -2.79 2.75 -2.63
N ARG A 120 -3.60 1.75 -2.26
CA ARG A 120 -4.12 0.73 -3.19
C ARG A 120 -5.09 1.35 -4.21
N ALA A 121 -5.96 2.26 -3.80
CA ALA A 121 -6.83 3.00 -4.71
C ALA A 121 -6.04 3.90 -5.67
N ASN A 122 -5.06 4.64 -5.16
CA ASN A 122 -4.17 5.46 -5.99
C ASN A 122 -3.39 4.62 -7.00
N TYR A 123 -2.99 3.38 -6.65
CA TYR A 123 -2.29 2.48 -7.55
C TYR A 123 -3.11 2.15 -8.81
N ILE A 124 -4.41 1.96 -8.65
CA ILE A 124 -5.33 1.76 -9.78
C ILE A 124 -5.45 3.04 -10.61
N LEU A 125 -5.62 4.18 -9.95
CA LEU A 125 -5.83 5.48 -10.59
C LEU A 125 -4.58 5.99 -11.32
N GLU A 126 -3.39 5.71 -10.79
CA GLU A 126 -2.09 6.02 -11.40
C GLU A 126 -1.92 5.34 -12.76
N HIS A 127 -2.47 4.13 -12.92
CA HIS A 127 -2.34 3.30 -14.14
C HIS A 127 -3.57 3.36 -15.04
N LYS A 128 -4.47 4.33 -14.85
CA LYS A 128 -5.73 4.45 -15.59
C LYS A 128 -5.58 4.50 -17.11
N ASP A 129 -4.42 4.89 -17.63
CA ASP A 129 -4.17 5.09 -19.05
C ASP A 129 -3.37 3.95 -19.72
N ASN A 130 -3.02 2.87 -18.98
CA ASN A 130 -2.20 1.78 -19.50
C ASN A 130 -2.91 0.97 -20.60
N ILE A 131 -4.16 0.59 -20.36
CA ILE A 131 -4.98 -0.20 -21.28
C ILE A 131 -6.42 0.32 -21.30
N ASP A 132 -7.16 -0.04 -22.34
CA ASP A 132 -8.60 0.23 -22.43
C ASP A 132 -9.41 -1.07 -22.46
N PHE A 133 -10.54 -1.12 -21.74
CA PHE A 133 -11.42 -2.28 -21.64
C PHE A 133 -12.82 -1.88 -21.15
N PRO A 134 -13.86 -2.71 -21.40
CA PRO A 134 -15.26 -2.29 -21.19
C PRO A 134 -15.62 -1.85 -19.77
N ARG A 135 -15.03 -2.47 -18.73
CA ARG A 135 -15.32 -2.16 -17.31
C ARG A 135 -14.40 -1.14 -16.67
N LYS A 136 -13.45 -0.59 -17.42
CA LYS A 136 -12.44 0.34 -16.90
C LYS A 136 -13.04 1.52 -16.14
N ALA A 137 -14.00 2.22 -16.76
CA ALA A 137 -14.64 3.38 -16.14
C ALA A 137 -15.28 3.02 -14.78
N HIS A 138 -15.90 1.85 -14.69
CA HIS A 138 -16.51 1.36 -13.47
C HIS A 138 -15.48 1.07 -12.38
N ILE A 139 -14.38 0.38 -12.71
CA ILE A 139 -13.30 0.09 -11.77
C ILE A 139 -12.64 1.37 -11.24
N LEU A 140 -12.39 2.35 -12.11
CA LEU A 140 -11.84 3.65 -11.69
C LEU A 140 -12.82 4.42 -10.78
N ALA A 141 -14.12 4.31 -11.02
CA ALA A 141 -15.16 4.89 -10.19
C ALA A 141 -15.19 4.22 -8.79
N GLU A 142 -15.12 2.89 -8.73
CA GLU A 142 -15.03 2.15 -7.46
C GLU A 142 -13.74 2.50 -6.70
N ALA A 143 -12.60 2.62 -7.37
CA ALA A 143 -11.35 3.04 -6.74
C ALA A 143 -11.44 4.44 -6.11
N LYS A 144 -12.10 5.39 -6.78
CA LYS A 144 -12.37 6.73 -6.23
C LYS A 144 -13.32 6.67 -5.03
N PHE A 145 -14.38 5.87 -5.11
CA PHE A 145 -15.31 5.66 -3.99
C PHE A 145 -14.56 5.15 -2.75
N LEU A 146 -13.71 4.13 -2.91
CA LEU A 146 -12.91 3.58 -1.82
C LEU A 146 -11.93 4.60 -1.25
N ARG A 147 -11.28 5.41 -2.10
CA ARG A 147 -10.39 6.49 -1.65
C ARG A 147 -11.14 7.52 -0.82
N ALA A 148 -12.31 7.94 -1.27
CA ALA A 148 -13.18 8.85 -0.53
C ALA A 148 -13.58 8.27 0.83
N TYR A 149 -13.96 6.99 0.88
CA TYR A 149 -14.28 6.29 2.13
C TYR A 149 -13.11 6.30 3.11
N TYR A 150 -11.91 5.94 2.66
CA TYR A 150 -10.74 5.92 3.54
C TYR A 150 -10.33 7.30 4.04
N TYR A 151 -10.44 8.34 3.22
CA TYR A 151 -10.25 9.72 3.68
C TYR A 151 -11.33 10.18 4.65
N PHE A 152 -12.57 9.78 4.43
CA PHE A 152 -13.66 10.08 5.37
C PHE A 152 -13.41 9.43 6.73
N GLU A 153 -12.92 8.20 6.77
CA GLU A 153 -12.48 7.57 8.02
C GLU A 153 -11.37 8.37 8.70
N LEU A 154 -10.34 8.77 7.96
CA LEU A 154 -9.22 9.53 8.50
C LEU A 154 -9.64 10.89 9.07
N VAL A 155 -10.43 11.66 8.34
CA VAL A 155 -10.81 13.01 8.75
C VAL A 155 -11.68 13.04 10.00
N LYS A 156 -12.48 12.00 10.24
CA LYS A 156 -13.29 11.84 11.46
C LYS A 156 -12.42 11.72 12.71
N TYR A 157 -11.30 11.00 12.63
CA TYR A 157 -10.41 10.76 13.78
C TYR A 157 -9.34 11.83 13.95
N PHE A 158 -8.79 12.35 12.85
CA PHE A 158 -7.56 13.13 12.88
C PHE A 158 -7.74 14.58 12.42
N GLY A 159 -8.91 14.95 11.89
CA GLY A 159 -9.14 16.27 11.30
C GLY A 159 -8.24 16.51 10.09
N ASP A 160 -7.27 17.39 10.21
CA ASP A 160 -6.28 17.66 9.18
C ASP A 160 -5.37 16.46 8.96
N VAL A 161 -5.26 15.99 7.73
CA VAL A 161 -4.45 14.83 7.35
C VAL A 161 -3.72 15.06 6.03
N PRO A 162 -2.56 14.42 5.78
CA PRO A 162 -1.91 14.47 4.47
C PRO A 162 -2.82 14.02 3.34
N LEU A 163 -2.98 14.85 2.31
CA LEU A 163 -3.79 14.55 1.14
C LEU A 163 -2.88 14.05 -0.01
N ILE A 164 -3.07 12.78 -0.41
CA ILE A 164 -2.27 12.07 -1.41
C ILE A 164 -3.24 11.49 -2.43
N ILE A 165 -3.36 12.10 -3.60
CA ILE A 165 -4.42 11.79 -4.58
C ILE A 165 -3.92 11.40 -5.96
N ASP A 166 -2.69 11.77 -6.32
CA ASP A 166 -2.23 11.65 -7.70
C ASP A 166 -1.41 10.38 -7.95
N LYS A 167 -0.72 9.90 -6.93
CA LYS A 167 0.23 8.79 -7.04
C LYS A 167 0.45 8.10 -5.70
N ARG A 168 1.10 6.96 -5.75
CA ARG A 168 1.70 6.35 -4.55
C ARG A 168 2.94 7.15 -4.13
N ILE A 169 3.21 7.18 -2.86
CA ILE A 169 4.39 7.85 -2.30
C ILE A 169 5.29 6.86 -1.55
N GLY A 170 6.58 7.10 -1.59
CA GLY A 170 7.57 6.38 -0.80
C GLY A 170 7.64 6.85 0.64
N ILE A 171 8.31 6.07 1.50
CA ILE A 171 8.44 6.36 2.94
C ILE A 171 9.11 7.72 3.19
N GLU A 172 10.14 8.06 2.44
CA GLU A 172 10.88 9.32 2.61
C GLU A 172 10.04 10.52 2.15
N GLU A 173 9.28 10.39 1.06
CA GLU A 173 8.37 11.41 0.59
C GLU A 173 7.22 11.63 1.59
N ALA A 174 6.68 10.55 2.16
CA ALA A 174 5.60 10.61 3.14
C ALA A 174 5.96 11.47 4.38
N ARG A 175 7.23 11.52 4.76
CA ARG A 175 7.72 12.31 5.90
C ARG A 175 7.70 13.82 5.64
N THR A 176 7.66 14.23 4.40
CA THR A 176 7.73 15.64 3.98
C THR A 176 6.37 16.25 3.65
N ILE A 177 5.32 15.42 3.50
CA ILE A 177 3.98 15.88 3.15
C ILE A 177 3.30 16.48 4.38
N PRO A 178 2.91 17.77 4.35
CA PRO A 178 2.20 18.39 5.46
C PRO A 178 0.77 17.88 5.57
N ARG A 179 0.12 18.12 6.68
CA ARG A 179 -1.32 17.92 6.82
C ARG A 179 -2.07 18.97 5.99
N SER A 180 -3.02 18.53 5.20
CA SER A 180 -3.99 19.42 4.54
C SER A 180 -5.14 19.75 5.49
N PRO A 181 -5.67 20.98 5.45
CA PRO A 181 -6.84 21.33 6.21
C PRO A 181 -8.01 20.38 5.95
N LYS A 182 -8.78 20.05 6.98
CA LYS A 182 -9.93 19.15 6.85
C LYS A 182 -10.93 19.57 5.77
N ALA A 183 -11.07 20.88 5.52
CA ALA A 183 -11.94 21.38 4.46
C ALA A 183 -11.48 20.94 3.06
N GLU A 184 -10.17 20.91 2.80
CA GLU A 184 -9.61 20.42 1.55
C GLU A 184 -9.78 18.89 1.43
N VAL A 185 -9.65 18.16 2.55
CA VAL A 185 -9.90 16.72 2.58
C VAL A 185 -11.35 16.41 2.25
N TYR A 186 -12.32 17.16 2.83
CA TYR A 186 -13.73 17.00 2.48
C TYR A 186 -14.03 17.37 1.04
N ALA A 187 -13.44 18.43 0.51
CA ALA A 187 -13.58 18.80 -0.90
C ALA A 187 -13.10 17.66 -1.84
N GLN A 188 -11.99 16.99 -1.49
CA GLN A 188 -11.51 15.84 -2.24
C GLN A 188 -12.44 14.63 -2.12
N ILE A 189 -12.98 14.36 -0.92
CA ILE A 189 -13.96 13.29 -0.71
C ILE A 189 -15.19 13.52 -1.59
N GLU A 190 -15.74 14.73 -1.60
CA GLU A 190 -16.89 15.09 -2.44
C GLU A 190 -16.58 14.92 -3.94
N ALA A 191 -15.42 15.39 -4.39
CA ALA A 191 -15.00 15.24 -5.78
C ALA A 191 -14.88 13.76 -6.20
N ASP A 192 -14.33 12.92 -5.36
CA ASP A 192 -14.22 11.49 -5.63
C ASP A 192 -15.58 10.80 -5.63
N LEU A 193 -16.49 11.14 -4.71
CA LEU A 193 -17.85 10.59 -4.67
C LEU A 193 -18.69 11.00 -5.89
N VAL A 194 -18.60 12.26 -6.32
CA VAL A 194 -19.26 12.74 -7.55
C VAL A 194 -18.72 12.00 -8.77
N ALA A 195 -17.39 11.87 -8.87
CA ALA A 195 -16.78 11.13 -9.98
C ALA A 195 -17.13 9.64 -9.96
N ALA A 196 -17.27 9.03 -8.78
CA ALA A 196 -17.69 7.65 -8.61
C ALA A 196 -19.16 7.45 -9.07
N ALA A 197 -20.05 8.36 -8.70
CA ALA A 197 -21.47 8.32 -9.11
C ALA A 197 -21.61 8.43 -10.62
N ILE A 198 -20.89 9.37 -11.26
CA ILE A 198 -20.90 9.56 -12.73
C ILE A 198 -20.28 8.34 -13.42
N GLY A 199 -19.23 7.74 -12.88
CA GLY A 199 -18.54 6.58 -13.45
C GLY A 199 -19.30 5.26 -13.30
N GLY A 200 -20.46 5.26 -12.62
CA GLY A 200 -21.33 4.10 -12.47
C GLY A 200 -20.92 3.13 -11.35
N ALA A 201 -20.09 3.57 -10.39
CA ALA A 201 -19.78 2.77 -9.20
C ALA A 201 -21.03 2.53 -8.34
N LEU A 202 -21.95 3.47 -8.35
CA LEU A 202 -23.26 3.35 -7.76
C LEU A 202 -24.22 2.80 -8.83
N ARG A 203 -24.39 1.48 -8.91
CA ARG A 203 -25.32 0.86 -9.85
C ARG A 203 -26.76 1.32 -9.57
N ALA A 204 -27.37 1.97 -10.55
CA ALA A 204 -28.80 2.30 -10.52
C ALA A 204 -29.69 1.04 -10.61
N ASP A 205 -29.13 -0.08 -11.07
CA ASP A 205 -29.83 -1.32 -11.39
C ASP A 205 -29.53 -2.48 -10.42
N SER A 206 -28.79 -2.24 -9.33
CA SER A 206 -28.56 -3.24 -8.28
C SER A 206 -29.50 -3.10 -7.06
N VAL A 207 -30.58 -2.35 -7.21
CA VAL A 207 -31.66 -2.34 -6.20
C VAL A 207 -32.66 -3.46 -6.56
N ILE A 208 -32.42 -4.63 -6.02
CA ILE A 208 -33.44 -5.65 -5.84
C ILE A 208 -33.60 -5.92 -4.36
#